data_6cc0b199517cbf6b246223f815cfb653
#
_entry.id   6cc0b199517cbf6b246223f815cfb653
#
_cell.length_a   1.000
_cell.length_b   1.000
_cell.length_c   1.000
_cell.angle_alpha   90.00
_cell.angle_beta   90.00
_cell.angle_gamma   90.00
#
_symmetry.space_group_name_H-M   'P 1'
#
loop_
_entity.id
_entity.type
_entity.pdbx_description
1 polymer ?
#
loop_
_entity_poly.entity_id
_entity_poly.type
_entity_poly.pdbx_seq_one_letter_code
_entity_poly.pdbx_strand_id
1 'polypeptide(L)'
;IEDQSQYLLPFNGNTDVSLPNLEKIADESIIFNNMYATYPVCAPARSSIITGMYPNSIGTHNMRAMHFDNYYNNDFKIGKRAEHEKVLEVPYYSSKLAESIKTFPQILKENGYFTYNDSKGDYNYLVNLDSTWSEYNTKNKISKSQSPIFAIYNYNVTHESGMWKRDKEKLKVNPNDLKIIPPIFPDD
;
A
#
# COMPACT_ATOMS: atom_id res chain seq x y z
N ILE A 1 2.07 -2.92 -7.49
CA ILE A 1 0.75 -2.66 -8.10
C ILE A 1 -0.26 -3.15 -7.09
N GLU A 2 -1.26 -2.33 -6.77
CA GLU A 2 -2.23 -2.62 -5.73
C GLU A 2 -3.54 -3.12 -6.34
N ASP A 3 -4.21 -4.02 -5.61
CA ASP A 3 -5.52 -4.58 -5.97
C ASP A 3 -5.60 -5.23 -7.37
N GLN A 4 -4.45 -5.54 -7.97
CA GLN A 4 -4.40 -6.20 -9.25
C GLN A 4 -4.59 -7.71 -9.09
N SER A 5 -5.68 -8.23 -9.63
CA SER A 5 -5.95 -9.66 -9.64
C SER A 5 -4.93 -10.42 -10.50
N GLN A 6 -4.52 -11.60 -10.04
CA GLN A 6 -3.69 -12.51 -10.82
C GLN A 6 -4.33 -12.94 -12.14
N TYR A 7 -5.66 -12.94 -12.23
CA TYR A 7 -6.39 -13.28 -13.44
C TYR A 7 -6.21 -12.26 -14.58
N LEU A 8 -5.75 -11.05 -14.25
CA LEU A 8 -5.48 -10.00 -15.24
C LEU A 8 -4.01 -9.98 -15.70
N LEU A 9 -3.22 -10.96 -15.29
CA LEU A 9 -1.81 -11.01 -15.66
C LEU A 9 -1.62 -11.86 -16.94
N PRO A 10 -0.98 -11.30 -17.99
CA PRO A 10 -0.77 -12.01 -19.26
C PRO A 10 -0.04 -13.35 -19.11
N PHE A 11 0.98 -13.39 -18.25
CA PHE A 11 1.74 -14.61 -17.97
C PHE A 11 0.96 -15.67 -17.16
N ASN A 12 -0.26 -15.34 -16.71
CA ASN A 12 -1.23 -16.29 -16.16
C ASN A 12 -2.34 -16.66 -17.17
N GLY A 13 -2.15 -16.32 -18.45
CA GLY A 13 -3.03 -16.69 -19.56
C GLY A 13 -4.08 -15.65 -19.91
N ASN A 14 -4.10 -14.46 -19.31
CA ASN A 14 -5.01 -13.41 -19.72
C ASN A 14 -4.55 -12.75 -21.03
N THR A 15 -5.46 -12.61 -21.99
CA THR A 15 -5.20 -12.00 -23.31
C THR A 15 -5.83 -10.62 -23.48
N ASP A 16 -6.60 -10.15 -22.50
CA ASP A 16 -7.35 -8.90 -22.60
C ASP A 16 -6.53 -7.68 -22.17
N VAL A 17 -5.47 -7.92 -21.41
CA VAL A 17 -4.59 -6.88 -20.85
C VAL A 17 -3.17 -7.09 -21.35
N SER A 18 -2.57 -6.06 -21.92
CA SER A 18 -1.15 -6.08 -22.31
C SER A 18 -0.31 -5.36 -21.25
N LEU A 19 0.65 -6.08 -20.67
CA LEU A 19 1.57 -5.60 -19.65
C LEU A 19 3.02 -5.91 -20.01
N PRO A 20 3.56 -5.35 -21.12
CA PRO A 20 4.81 -5.80 -21.72
C PRO A 20 6.02 -5.70 -20.79
N ASN A 21 6.04 -4.74 -19.88
CA ASN A 21 7.14 -4.61 -18.91
C ASN A 21 7.07 -5.70 -17.82
N LEU A 22 5.87 -6.08 -17.39
CA LEU A 22 5.71 -7.18 -16.42
C LEU A 22 5.95 -8.54 -17.07
N GLU A 23 5.54 -8.71 -18.31
CA GLU A 23 5.83 -9.92 -19.11
C GLU A 23 7.33 -10.12 -19.24
N LYS A 24 8.07 -9.06 -19.59
CA LYS A 24 9.54 -9.12 -19.66
C LYS A 24 10.18 -9.51 -18.33
N ILE A 25 9.68 -8.97 -17.20
CA ILE A 25 10.18 -9.36 -15.87
C ILE A 25 9.83 -10.82 -15.59
N ALA A 26 8.63 -11.26 -15.94
CA ALA A 26 8.18 -12.64 -15.73
C ALA A 26 9.06 -13.64 -16.51
N ASP A 27 9.41 -13.33 -17.76
CA ASP A 27 10.29 -14.15 -18.62
C ASP A 27 11.70 -14.35 -18.04
N GLU A 28 12.17 -13.38 -17.25
CA GLU A 28 13.49 -13.41 -16.62
C GLU A 28 13.44 -13.82 -15.14
N SER A 29 12.27 -14.26 -14.64
CA SER A 29 12.03 -14.46 -13.20
C SER A 29 11.41 -15.83 -12.89
N ILE A 30 11.43 -16.19 -11.60
CA ILE A 30 10.65 -17.32 -11.08
C ILE A 30 9.28 -16.78 -10.65
N ILE A 31 8.22 -17.37 -11.19
CA ILE A 31 6.83 -17.04 -10.85
C ILE A 31 6.35 -17.99 -9.77
N PHE A 32 5.91 -17.43 -8.64
CA PHE A 32 5.31 -18.16 -7.53
C PHE A 32 3.79 -18.18 -7.65
N ASN A 33 3.21 -19.24 -8.17
CA ASN A 33 1.76 -19.35 -8.39
C ASN A 33 0.94 -19.48 -7.09
N ASN A 34 1.55 -19.95 -6.03
CA ASN A 34 0.91 -20.20 -4.73
C ASN A 34 1.51 -19.31 -3.63
N MET A 35 1.59 -18.02 -3.90
CA MET A 35 2.01 -17.04 -2.90
C MET A 35 0.80 -16.33 -2.30
N TYR A 36 0.68 -16.37 -0.98
CA TYR A 36 -0.45 -15.81 -0.25
C TYR A 36 -0.02 -14.61 0.58
N ALA A 37 -0.84 -13.55 0.57
CA ALA A 37 -0.67 -12.46 1.51
C ALA A 37 -0.99 -12.93 2.94
N THR A 38 -0.29 -12.37 3.92
CA THR A 38 -0.52 -12.68 5.34
C THR A 38 -1.87 -12.19 5.86
N TYR A 39 -2.49 -11.26 5.14
CA TYR A 39 -3.81 -10.70 5.42
C TYR A 39 -4.46 -10.17 4.13
N PRO A 40 -5.78 -10.34 3.93
CA PRO A 40 -6.45 -9.98 2.69
C PRO A 40 -6.85 -8.50 2.60
N VAL A 41 -6.12 -7.60 3.26
CA VAL A 41 -6.34 -6.15 3.24
C VAL A 41 -4.99 -5.44 3.16
N CYS A 42 -4.92 -4.35 2.39
CA CYS A 42 -3.68 -3.65 2.05
C CYS A 42 -2.85 -3.22 3.27
N ALA A 43 -3.40 -2.47 4.20
CA ALA A 43 -2.63 -1.93 5.32
C ALA A 43 -2.11 -3.01 6.29
N PRO A 44 -2.91 -4.01 6.71
CA PRO A 44 -2.42 -5.16 7.46
C PRO A 44 -1.35 -5.98 6.72
N ALA A 45 -1.53 -6.26 5.43
CA ALA A 45 -0.53 -6.98 4.64
C ALA A 45 0.78 -6.17 4.53
N ARG A 46 0.67 -4.85 4.33
CA ARG A 46 1.82 -3.95 4.29
C ARG A 46 2.58 -3.88 5.62
N SER A 47 1.86 -3.93 6.76
CA SER A 47 2.51 -4.01 8.07
C SER A 47 3.36 -5.27 8.20
N SER A 48 2.86 -6.40 7.71
CA SER A 48 3.61 -7.65 7.69
C SER A 48 4.86 -7.58 6.82
N ILE A 49 4.72 -7.03 5.61
CA ILE A 49 5.85 -6.90 4.68
C ILE A 49 6.96 -6.05 5.31
N ILE A 50 6.61 -4.91 5.89
CA ILE A 50 7.62 -3.96 6.37
C ILE A 50 8.28 -4.36 7.70
N THR A 51 7.59 -5.16 8.51
CA THR A 51 8.11 -5.63 9.81
C THR A 51 8.65 -7.06 9.77
N GLY A 52 8.31 -7.84 8.74
CA GLY A 52 8.60 -9.27 8.69
C GLY A 52 7.79 -10.10 9.69
N MET A 53 6.70 -9.56 10.27
CA MET A 53 5.91 -10.20 11.31
C MET A 53 4.45 -10.37 10.87
N TYR A 54 3.79 -11.40 11.38
CA TYR A 54 2.35 -11.57 11.15
C TYR A 54 1.55 -10.45 11.80
N PRO A 55 0.50 -9.93 11.14
CA PRO A 55 -0.31 -8.83 11.67
C PRO A 55 -0.90 -9.12 13.04
N ASN A 56 -1.29 -10.38 13.31
CA ASN A 56 -1.83 -10.78 14.61
C ASN A 56 -0.80 -10.66 15.75
N SER A 57 0.48 -10.89 15.43
CA SER A 57 1.56 -10.83 16.45
C SER A 57 1.89 -9.39 16.86
N ILE A 58 1.59 -8.42 16.00
CA ILE A 58 1.91 -7.00 16.21
C ILE A 58 0.66 -6.12 16.35
N GLY A 59 -0.52 -6.73 16.44
CA GLY A 59 -1.79 -6.03 16.65
C GLY A 59 -2.28 -5.23 15.44
N THR A 60 -1.77 -5.50 14.22
CA THR A 60 -2.14 -4.76 13.00
C THR A 60 -3.12 -5.52 12.11
N HIS A 61 -3.76 -6.58 12.62
CA HIS A 61 -4.70 -7.40 11.86
C HIS A 61 -6.05 -6.71 11.59
N ASN A 62 -6.52 -5.82 12.47
CA ASN A 62 -7.73 -5.04 12.23
C ASN A 62 -7.37 -3.73 11.53
N MET A 63 -8.20 -3.31 10.57
CA MET A 63 -8.04 -1.97 10.00
C MET A 63 -8.18 -0.91 11.10
N ARG A 64 -7.26 0.06 11.05
CA ARG A 64 -7.30 1.19 11.96
C ARG A 64 -8.60 1.99 11.82
N ALA A 65 -9.05 2.58 12.90
CA ALA A 65 -10.18 3.48 12.93
C ALA A 65 -9.77 4.97 12.79
N MET A 66 -8.45 5.26 12.73
CA MET A 66 -7.95 6.64 12.62
C MET A 66 -7.98 7.17 11.19
N HIS A 67 -8.19 8.48 11.06
CA HIS A 67 -8.04 9.16 9.78
C HIS A 67 -6.57 9.23 9.37
N PHE A 68 -6.31 9.05 8.06
CA PHE A 68 -4.96 8.99 7.50
C PHE A 68 -4.14 10.27 7.77
N ASP A 69 -4.76 11.43 7.71
CA ASP A 69 -4.10 12.73 7.93
C ASP A 69 -3.58 12.92 9.37
N ASN A 70 -4.21 12.28 10.35
CA ASN A 70 -3.77 12.33 11.73
C ASN A 70 -2.59 11.38 12.02
N TYR A 71 -2.34 10.47 11.10
CA TYR A 71 -1.32 9.43 11.22
C TYR A 71 0.10 9.96 11.05
N TYR A 72 0.24 11.02 10.24
CA TYR A 72 1.54 11.56 9.85
C TYR A 72 1.98 12.79 10.63
N ASN A 73 1.06 13.51 11.24
CA ASN A 73 1.37 14.83 11.78
C ASN A 73 1.66 14.84 13.28
N ASN A 74 1.64 13.68 13.99
CA ASN A 74 1.68 13.60 15.46
C ASN A 74 0.70 14.57 16.17
N ASP A 75 0.03 15.41 15.40
CA ASP A 75 -1.03 16.28 15.83
C ASP A 75 -2.33 15.48 15.83
N PHE A 76 -2.72 14.99 16.98
CA PHE A 76 -4.07 14.51 17.26
C PHE A 76 -5.09 15.67 17.16
N LYS A 77 -5.01 16.43 16.09
CA LYS A 77 -6.08 17.36 15.75
C LYS A 77 -7.25 16.53 15.27
N ILE A 78 -8.15 16.40 16.20
CA ILE A 78 -9.48 15.86 16.06
C ILE A 78 -10.15 16.54 14.87
N GLY A 79 -9.98 15.97 13.66
CA GLY A 79 -10.64 16.43 12.45
C GLY A 79 -12.12 16.04 12.45
N LYS A 80 -12.82 16.27 11.35
CA LYS A 80 -14.27 15.98 11.19
C LYS A 80 -14.73 14.59 11.64
N ARG A 81 -13.84 13.62 11.82
CA ARG A 81 -14.15 12.30 12.37
C ARG A 81 -14.34 12.25 13.89
N ALA A 82 -13.86 13.22 14.64
CA ALA A 82 -14.19 13.27 16.06
C ALA A 82 -15.67 13.57 16.30
N GLU A 83 -16.31 14.26 15.36
CA GLU A 83 -17.76 14.40 15.38
C GLU A 83 -18.43 13.04 15.18
N HIS A 84 -17.87 12.19 14.31
CA HIS A 84 -18.38 10.85 14.04
C HIS A 84 -18.13 9.88 15.21
N GLU A 85 -16.99 9.98 15.87
CA GLU A 85 -16.66 9.21 17.08
C GLU A 85 -17.59 9.56 18.25
N LYS A 86 -17.87 10.84 18.43
CA LYS A 86 -18.87 11.30 19.42
C LYS A 86 -20.27 10.76 19.14
N VAL A 87 -20.62 10.61 17.87
CA VAL A 87 -21.93 10.07 17.47
C VAL A 87 -22.02 8.55 17.65
N LEU A 88 -20.90 7.85 17.43
CA LEU A 88 -20.90 6.37 17.48
C LEU A 88 -20.37 5.82 18.81
N GLU A 89 -19.85 6.67 19.70
CA GLU A 89 -19.20 6.27 20.97
C GLU A 89 -18.14 5.16 20.78
N VAL A 90 -17.52 5.09 19.61
CA VAL A 90 -16.51 4.09 19.28
C VAL A 90 -15.12 4.70 19.38
N PRO A 91 -14.23 4.16 20.21
CA PRO A 91 -12.87 4.68 20.33
C PRO A 91 -12.08 4.45 19.03
N TYR A 92 -11.23 5.42 18.69
CA TYR A 92 -10.29 5.24 17.59
C TYR A 92 -9.27 4.17 17.94
N TYR A 93 -9.08 3.25 17.00
CA TYR A 93 -8.08 2.21 17.11
C TYR A 93 -6.91 2.48 16.17
N SER A 94 -5.70 2.47 16.72
CA SER A 94 -4.47 2.39 15.96
C SER A 94 -3.45 1.56 16.74
N SER A 95 -2.83 0.62 16.06
CA SER A 95 -1.75 -0.16 16.65
C SER A 95 -0.52 0.70 16.86
N LYS A 96 0.17 0.44 17.97
CA LYS A 96 1.52 0.94 18.23
C LYS A 96 2.45 -0.26 18.31
N LEU A 97 3.50 -0.27 17.48
CA LEU A 97 4.51 -1.32 17.56
C LEU A 97 5.29 -1.21 18.89
N ALA A 98 5.69 -2.36 19.43
CA ALA A 98 6.64 -2.36 20.55
C ALA A 98 7.97 -1.72 20.09
N GLU A 99 8.65 -1.04 20.98
CA GLU A 99 9.91 -0.35 20.67
C GLU A 99 11.03 -1.26 20.17
N SER A 100 10.96 -2.54 20.52
CA SER A 100 11.89 -3.58 20.06
C SER A 100 11.66 -3.99 18.60
N ILE A 101 10.52 -3.64 18.00
CA ILE A 101 10.17 -4.02 16.62
C ILE A 101 10.64 -2.90 15.69
N LYS A 102 11.66 -3.21 14.90
CA LYS A 102 12.14 -2.33 13.83
C LYS A 102 11.62 -2.78 12.49
N THR A 103 11.28 -1.83 11.65
CA THR A 103 10.97 -2.11 10.25
C THR A 103 12.25 -2.36 9.45
N PHE A 104 12.18 -3.14 8.38
CA PHE A 104 13.38 -3.40 7.60
C PHE A 104 13.96 -2.13 6.93
N PRO A 105 13.18 -1.12 6.48
CA PRO A 105 13.76 0.13 6.01
C PRO A 105 14.51 0.90 7.10
N GLN A 106 14.02 0.84 8.35
CA GLN A 106 14.72 1.41 9.48
C GLN A 106 16.07 0.72 9.70
N ILE A 107 16.10 -0.61 9.66
CA ILE A 107 17.34 -1.38 9.76
C ILE A 107 18.30 -1.03 8.63
N LEU A 108 17.82 -0.91 7.41
CA LEU A 108 18.62 -0.50 6.26
C LEU A 108 19.18 0.90 6.46
N LYS A 109 18.37 1.85 6.91
CA LYS A 109 18.79 3.23 7.18
C LYS A 109 19.87 3.29 8.26
N GLU A 110 19.73 2.54 9.36
CA GLU A 110 20.73 2.43 10.42
C GLU A 110 22.05 1.83 9.92
N ASN A 111 22.01 1.06 8.82
CA ASN A 111 23.18 0.49 8.15
C ASN A 111 23.65 1.28 6.92
N GLY A 112 23.31 2.55 6.83
CA GLY A 112 23.86 3.48 5.85
C GLY A 112 23.15 3.52 4.50
N TYR A 113 21.99 2.87 4.35
CA TYR A 113 21.17 3.01 3.16
C TYR A 113 20.41 4.33 3.17
N PHE A 114 20.32 4.98 2.03
CA PHE A 114 19.33 6.00 1.81
C PHE A 114 17.97 5.32 1.55
N THR A 115 17.01 5.50 2.45
CA THR A 115 15.70 4.87 2.36
C THR A 115 14.65 5.87 1.90
N TYR A 116 13.87 5.49 0.89
CA TYR A 116 12.89 6.36 0.26
C TYR A 116 11.53 5.66 0.12
N ASN A 117 10.47 6.39 0.41
CA ASN A 117 9.10 5.97 0.11
C ASN A 117 8.36 7.12 -0.59
N ASP A 118 7.92 6.92 -1.83
CA ASP A 118 7.33 8.00 -2.62
C ASP A 118 5.94 8.40 -2.12
N SER A 119 5.15 7.45 -1.64
CA SER A 119 3.79 7.67 -1.16
C SER A 119 3.28 6.47 -0.35
N LYS A 120 2.00 6.53 0.08
CA LYS A 120 1.32 5.41 0.75
C LYS A 120 2.11 4.79 1.90
N GLY A 121 2.40 5.59 2.92
CA GLY A 121 3.03 5.14 4.16
C GLY A 121 2.08 4.45 5.14
N ASP A 122 0.95 3.96 4.67
CA ASP A 122 -0.05 3.29 5.47
C ASP A 122 0.36 1.84 5.75
N TYR A 123 0.85 1.61 6.95
CA TYR A 123 1.27 0.31 7.46
C TYR A 123 0.42 -0.15 8.64
N ASN A 124 -0.76 0.43 8.82
CA ASN A 124 -1.74 0.06 9.84
C ASN A 124 -1.28 0.20 11.31
N TYR A 125 -0.25 0.99 11.56
CA TYR A 125 0.25 1.33 12.89
C TYR A 125 0.80 2.77 12.90
N LEU A 126 1.04 3.34 14.08
CA LEU A 126 1.67 4.66 14.21
C LEU A 126 3.14 4.59 13.78
N VAL A 127 3.42 5.11 12.59
CA VAL A 127 4.74 5.09 11.96
C VAL A 127 5.57 6.28 12.45
N ASN A 128 6.79 6.01 12.87
CA ASN A 128 7.79 7.06 12.98
C ASN A 128 8.48 7.19 11.62
N LEU A 129 8.11 8.21 10.86
CA LEU A 129 8.63 8.41 9.51
C LEU A 129 10.11 8.75 9.52
N ASP A 130 10.54 9.58 10.48
CA ASP A 130 11.93 10.04 10.56
C ASP A 130 12.90 8.91 10.89
N SER A 131 12.48 7.91 11.66
CA SER A 131 13.32 6.74 11.93
C SER A 131 13.31 5.74 10.76
N THR A 132 12.20 5.67 10.01
CA THR A 132 11.97 4.67 8.96
C THR A 132 12.57 5.11 7.63
N TRP A 133 12.39 6.36 7.25
CA TRP A 133 12.74 6.86 5.93
C TRP A 133 13.75 7.99 5.98
N SER A 134 14.65 8.06 5.03
CA SER A 134 15.50 9.22 4.78
C SER A 134 14.71 10.33 4.13
N GLU A 135 13.83 9.97 3.17
CA GLU A 135 12.83 10.85 2.56
C GLU A 135 11.51 10.11 2.36
N TYR A 136 10.41 10.81 2.61
CA TYR A 136 9.05 10.31 2.46
C TYR A 136 8.17 11.31 1.70
N ASN A 137 7.41 10.81 0.72
CA ASN A 137 6.42 11.58 -0.05
C ASN A 137 6.98 12.88 -0.65
N THR A 138 8.22 12.89 -1.00
CA THR A 138 8.88 14.01 -1.67
C THR A 138 8.85 13.77 -3.18
N LYS A 139 8.77 14.85 -3.97
CA LYS A 139 8.90 14.78 -5.43
C LYS A 139 10.37 14.84 -5.87
N ASN A 140 11.28 14.73 -4.94
CA ASN A 140 12.71 14.81 -5.22
C ASN A 140 13.18 13.59 -6.00
N LYS A 141 14.06 13.83 -6.96
CA LYS A 141 14.75 12.72 -7.63
C LYS A 141 15.86 12.21 -6.73
N ILE A 142 15.88 10.91 -6.50
CA ILE A 142 16.95 10.27 -5.76
C ILE A 142 18.26 10.44 -6.55
N SER A 143 19.30 10.96 -5.90
CA SER A 143 20.63 11.12 -6.51
C SER A 143 21.44 9.83 -6.39
N LYS A 144 22.25 9.52 -7.41
CA LYS A 144 23.21 8.41 -7.36
C LYS A 144 24.24 8.55 -6.23
N SER A 145 24.50 9.77 -5.76
CA SER A 145 25.40 10.01 -4.63
C SER A 145 24.86 9.51 -3.29
N GLN A 146 23.58 9.14 -3.22
CA GLN A 146 22.92 8.60 -2.02
C GLN A 146 23.03 7.07 -1.91
N SER A 147 23.82 6.41 -2.78
CA SER A 147 24.03 4.96 -2.75
C SER A 147 24.74 4.50 -1.46
N PRO A 148 24.36 3.33 -0.87
CA PRO A 148 23.33 2.42 -1.34
C PRO A 148 21.91 2.95 -1.09
N ILE A 149 20.98 2.62 -1.99
CA ILE A 149 19.61 3.11 -1.96
C ILE A 149 18.63 1.96 -1.80
N PHE A 150 17.62 2.16 -0.95
CA PHE A 150 16.41 1.36 -0.92
C PHE A 150 15.21 2.27 -1.16
N ALA A 151 14.40 2.01 -2.19
CA ALA A 151 13.26 2.83 -2.54
C ALA A 151 12.00 2.01 -2.77
N ILE A 152 10.87 2.49 -2.23
CA ILE A 152 9.53 1.97 -2.51
C ILE A 152 8.77 3.00 -3.34
N TYR A 153 8.25 2.56 -4.48
CA TYR A 153 7.33 3.31 -5.32
C TYR A 153 5.97 2.64 -5.30
N ASN A 154 4.94 3.39 -4.95
CA ASN A 154 3.58 2.89 -4.82
C ASN A 154 2.71 3.40 -5.98
N TYR A 155 2.20 2.49 -6.79
CA TYR A 155 1.32 2.80 -7.91
C TYR A 155 -0.13 2.55 -7.51
N ASN A 156 -0.84 3.63 -7.20
CA ASN A 156 -2.22 3.58 -6.66
C ASN A 156 -3.29 3.61 -7.76
N VAL A 157 -2.91 3.51 -9.05
CA VAL A 157 -3.86 3.61 -10.17
C VAL A 157 -4.90 2.50 -10.14
N THR A 158 -4.52 1.32 -9.65
CA THR A 158 -5.36 0.14 -9.54
C THR A 158 -6.07 0.00 -8.19
N HIS A 159 -5.86 0.96 -7.28
CA HIS A 159 -6.50 0.94 -5.96
C HIS A 159 -8.02 1.11 -6.09
N GLU A 160 -8.79 0.42 -5.25
CA GLU A 160 -10.27 0.43 -5.23
C GLU A 160 -10.87 1.84 -5.22
N SER A 161 -10.21 2.79 -4.56
CA SER A 161 -10.66 4.20 -4.53
C SER A 161 -10.72 4.85 -5.92
N GLY A 162 -10.09 4.25 -6.92
CA GLY A 162 -10.18 4.68 -8.32
C GLY A 162 -11.58 4.45 -8.94
N MET A 163 -12.40 3.57 -8.34
CA MET A 163 -13.78 3.33 -8.78
C MET A 163 -14.74 4.46 -8.39
N TRP A 164 -14.40 5.23 -7.37
CA TRP A 164 -15.26 6.31 -6.90
C TRP A 164 -15.17 7.50 -7.86
N LYS A 165 -16.33 7.91 -8.38
CA LYS A 165 -16.44 9.12 -9.22
C LYS A 165 -15.87 10.32 -8.49
N ARG A 166 -14.86 10.94 -9.10
CA ARG A 166 -14.40 12.26 -8.72
C ARG A 166 -15.02 13.23 -9.71
N ASP A 167 -15.83 14.18 -9.25
CA ASP A 167 -16.66 15.06 -10.06
C ASP A 167 -15.93 15.86 -11.16
N LYS A 168 -14.61 15.84 -11.16
CA LYS A 168 -13.76 16.59 -12.09
C LYS A 168 -12.85 15.73 -12.98
N GLU A 169 -12.84 14.41 -12.83
CA GLU A 169 -12.00 13.53 -13.63
C GLU A 169 -12.81 12.88 -14.76
N LYS A 170 -12.37 13.12 -15.99
CA LYS A 170 -12.89 12.36 -17.14
C LYS A 170 -12.36 10.94 -17.06
N LEU A 171 -13.23 9.97 -17.27
CA LEU A 171 -12.82 8.57 -17.45
C LEU A 171 -11.83 8.50 -18.60
N LYS A 172 -10.69 7.88 -18.38
CA LYS A 172 -9.64 7.70 -19.41
C LYS A 172 -10.03 6.65 -20.45
N VAL A 173 -10.93 5.76 -20.08
CA VAL A 173 -11.43 4.67 -20.92
C VAL A 173 -12.94 4.66 -20.81
N ASN A 174 -13.63 4.47 -21.95
CA ASN A 174 -15.08 4.28 -21.94
C ASN A 174 -15.36 2.88 -21.34
N PRO A 175 -16.19 2.76 -20.29
CA PRO A 175 -16.55 1.46 -19.70
C PRO A 175 -17.09 0.46 -20.71
N ASN A 176 -17.79 0.92 -21.75
CA ASN A 176 -18.33 0.05 -22.82
C ASN A 176 -17.26 -0.55 -23.74
N ASP A 177 -16.04 -0.02 -23.70
CA ASP A 177 -14.91 -0.54 -24.47
C ASP A 177 -14.12 -1.62 -23.69
N LEU A 178 -14.47 -1.83 -22.42
CA LEU A 178 -13.84 -2.85 -21.58
C LEU A 178 -14.41 -4.23 -21.93
N LYS A 179 -13.53 -5.14 -22.36
CA LYS A 179 -13.87 -6.52 -22.66
C LYS A 179 -13.75 -7.47 -21.46
N ILE A 180 -13.28 -6.95 -20.34
CA ILE A 180 -12.98 -7.76 -19.15
C ILE A 180 -14.26 -7.92 -18.36
N ILE A 181 -14.86 -9.09 -18.44
CA ILE A 181 -15.91 -9.53 -17.53
C ILE A 181 -15.22 -10.44 -16.50
N PRO A 182 -15.17 -10.08 -15.22
CA PRO A 182 -14.65 -10.98 -14.21
C PRO A 182 -15.47 -12.27 -14.20
N PRO A 183 -14.85 -13.47 -14.31
CA PRO A 183 -15.58 -14.73 -14.44
C PRO A 183 -16.33 -15.14 -13.17
N ILE A 184 -16.27 -14.35 -12.14
CA ILE A 184 -16.82 -14.61 -10.80
C ILE A 184 -18.08 -13.80 -10.48
N PHE A 185 -18.49 -12.87 -11.32
CA PHE A 185 -19.77 -12.16 -11.14
C PHE A 185 -20.79 -12.76 -12.11
N PRO A 186 -21.96 -13.23 -11.61
CA PRO A 186 -23.05 -13.57 -12.49
C PRO A 186 -23.48 -12.31 -13.25
N ASP A 187 -23.91 -12.51 -14.49
CA ASP A 187 -24.56 -11.46 -15.27
C ASP A 187 -25.80 -10.97 -14.51
N ASP A 188 -25.79 -9.70 -14.10
CA ASP A 188 -26.96 -9.02 -13.58
C ASP A 188 -27.80 -8.45 -14.72
#